data_9acf71d3a3ee4fec2884280701a0b28d
#
_entry.id   9acf71d3a3ee4fec2884280701a0b28d
#
_cell.length_a   1.000
_cell.length_b   1.000
_cell.length_c   1.000
_cell.angle_alpha   90.00
_cell.angle_beta   90.00
_cell.angle_gamma   90.00
#
_symmetry.space_group_name_H-M   'P 1'
#
loop_
_entity.id
_entity.type
_entity.pdbx_description
1 polymer ?
#
loop_
_entity_poly.entity_id
_entity_poly.type
_entity_poly.pdbx_seq_one_letter_code
_entity_poly.pdbx_strand_id
1 'polypeptide(L)'
;DHRCGGQDTKVIQVSNGVVMDFLMNDKCSAGTGKFLEIMANRLGITLDELFDLAKQGKSIPISSLCTVFAESEVISYIGEGRAKEDIAAGVIESVVVKVAQLAQRQALADTIILTGGLSHSTYFTARLSERLGKHVMPEEFGRFAGALGAAYLAEEKK
;
A
#
# COMPACT_ATOMS: atom_id res chain seq x y z
N ASP A 1 11.61 -15.20 -1.72
CA ASP A 1 12.07 -13.83 -1.47
C ASP A 1 10.95 -12.85 -1.88
N HIS A 2 9.97 -12.68 -0.98
CA HIS A 2 8.80 -11.82 -1.25
C HIS A 2 9.17 -10.37 -0.97
N ARG A 3 9.76 -9.69 -1.92
CA ARG A 3 9.97 -8.24 -1.83
C ARG A 3 8.69 -7.51 -2.20
N CYS A 4 7.82 -7.29 -1.22
CA CYS A 4 6.79 -6.26 -1.27
C CYS A 4 7.43 -4.90 -0.96
N GLY A 5 8.31 -4.40 -1.81
CA GLY A 5 9.03 -3.18 -1.52
C GLY A 5 9.05 -2.23 -2.70
N GLY A 6 7.94 -1.53 -2.94
CA GLY A 6 7.99 -0.31 -3.72
C GLY A 6 8.31 0.87 -2.81
N GLN A 7 9.16 1.80 -3.25
CA GLN A 7 9.43 3.07 -2.54
C GLN A 7 8.48 4.18 -2.97
N ASP A 8 7.63 3.93 -3.95
CA ASP A 8 6.68 4.87 -4.51
C ASP A 8 5.30 4.23 -4.67
N THR A 9 4.29 5.08 -4.69
CA THR A 9 2.92 4.73 -5.02
C THR A 9 2.45 5.61 -6.16
N LYS A 10 1.88 4.99 -7.20
CA LYS A 10 1.37 5.68 -8.39
C LYS A 10 -0.13 5.46 -8.53
N VAL A 11 -0.83 6.50 -8.94
CA VAL A 11 -2.21 6.43 -9.40
C VAL A 11 -2.21 6.83 -10.87
N ILE A 12 -2.63 5.92 -11.73
CA ILE A 12 -2.59 6.09 -13.19
C ILE A 12 -4.01 6.04 -13.71
N GLN A 13 -4.43 7.09 -14.40
CA GLN A 13 -5.71 7.14 -15.08
C GLN A 13 -5.54 6.71 -16.54
N VAL A 14 -6.28 5.67 -16.93
CA VAL A 14 -6.23 5.10 -18.28
C VAL A 14 -7.61 5.18 -18.91
N SER A 15 -7.69 5.62 -20.17
CA SER A 15 -8.91 5.59 -20.99
C SER A 15 -8.58 5.05 -22.38
N ASN A 16 -9.32 4.04 -22.82
CA ASN A 16 -9.12 3.39 -24.13
C ASN A 16 -7.66 2.98 -24.40
N GLY A 17 -6.96 2.46 -23.37
CA GLY A 17 -5.56 2.04 -23.47
C GLY A 17 -4.54 3.18 -23.44
N VAL A 18 -4.97 4.43 -23.30
CA VAL A 18 -4.08 5.61 -23.25
C VAL A 18 -4.01 6.13 -21.81
N VAL A 19 -2.80 6.42 -21.34
CA VAL A 19 -2.58 7.10 -20.06
C VAL A 19 -3.01 8.56 -20.20
N MET A 20 -4.02 8.94 -19.45
CA MET A 20 -4.58 10.30 -19.44
C MET A 20 -3.89 11.19 -18.42
N ASP A 21 -3.58 10.64 -17.26
CA ASP A 21 -2.95 11.37 -16.16
C ASP A 21 -2.30 10.37 -15.18
N PHE A 22 -1.32 10.84 -14.42
CA PHE A 22 -0.78 10.07 -13.31
C PHE A 22 -0.35 10.97 -12.15
N LEU A 23 -0.48 10.42 -10.94
CA LEU A 23 0.04 11.00 -9.72
C LEU A 23 1.02 10.05 -9.06
N MET A 24 2.05 10.57 -8.43
CA MET A 24 3.07 9.77 -7.76
C MET A 24 3.38 10.32 -6.37
N ASN A 25 3.53 9.42 -5.41
CA ASN A 25 4.12 9.69 -4.11
C ASN A 25 5.50 9.02 -4.07
N ASP A 26 6.54 9.74 -4.44
CA ASP A 26 7.93 9.28 -4.55
C ASP A 26 8.89 9.92 -3.54
N LYS A 27 8.45 11.01 -2.89
CA LYS A 27 9.28 11.80 -1.98
C LYS A 27 9.24 11.33 -0.52
N CYS A 28 8.28 10.46 -0.18
CA CYS A 28 8.06 9.99 1.18
C CYS A 28 7.69 8.53 1.19
N SER A 29 8.34 7.72 2.02
CA SER A 29 8.03 6.30 2.17
C SER A 29 6.66 6.05 2.81
N ALA A 30 6.07 7.02 3.52
CA ALA A 30 4.72 6.91 4.05
C ALA A 30 3.71 6.62 2.92
N GLY A 31 2.91 5.58 3.06
CA GLY A 31 1.98 5.14 2.02
C GLY A 31 2.60 4.21 0.98
N THR A 32 3.74 3.60 1.25
CA THR A 32 4.45 2.68 0.35
C THR A 32 4.75 1.34 1.02
N GLY A 33 5.11 0.33 0.23
CA GLY A 33 5.57 -0.97 0.77
C GLY A 33 6.80 -0.83 1.66
N LYS A 34 7.69 0.13 1.37
CA LYS A 34 8.88 0.40 2.18
C LYS A 34 8.53 0.85 3.61
N PHE A 35 7.47 1.62 3.76
CA PHE A 35 6.95 1.98 5.09
C PHE A 35 6.55 0.74 5.89
N LEU A 36 5.82 -0.20 5.27
CA LEU A 36 5.40 -1.43 5.93
C LEU A 36 6.60 -2.29 6.37
N GLU A 37 7.65 -2.39 5.54
CA GLU A 37 8.88 -3.10 5.89
C GLU A 37 9.56 -2.46 7.12
N ILE A 38 9.64 -1.13 7.18
CA ILE A 38 10.22 -0.42 8.31
C ILE A 38 9.43 -0.73 9.58
N MET A 39 8.10 -0.67 9.54
CA MET A 39 7.24 -0.91 10.70
C MET A 39 7.28 -2.38 11.14
N ALA A 40 7.28 -3.33 10.21
CA ALA A 40 7.43 -4.75 10.51
C ALA A 40 8.75 -5.01 11.24
N ASN A 41 9.86 -4.42 10.77
CA ASN A 41 11.16 -4.51 11.43
C ASN A 41 11.13 -3.93 12.85
N ARG A 42 10.42 -2.83 13.09
CA ARG A 42 10.28 -2.25 14.45
C ARG A 42 9.48 -3.16 15.38
N LEU A 43 8.51 -3.89 14.86
CA LEU A 43 7.74 -4.88 15.61
C LEU A 43 8.50 -6.22 15.79
N GLY A 44 9.63 -6.40 15.11
CA GLY A 44 10.42 -7.64 15.13
C GLY A 44 9.72 -8.80 14.43
N ILE A 45 8.98 -8.51 13.36
CA ILE A 45 8.18 -9.48 12.58
C ILE A 45 8.44 -9.34 11.08
N THR A 46 8.04 -10.34 10.32
CA THR A 46 8.03 -10.28 8.86
C THR A 46 6.86 -9.46 8.32
N LEU A 47 6.90 -9.11 7.04
CA LEU A 47 5.81 -8.40 6.40
C LEU A 47 4.53 -9.26 6.32
N ASP A 48 4.67 -10.56 6.10
CA ASP A 48 3.53 -11.49 6.07
C ASP A 48 2.87 -11.60 7.45
N GLU A 49 3.68 -11.71 8.52
CA GLU A 49 3.18 -11.67 9.90
C GLU A 49 2.50 -10.35 10.24
N LEU A 50 2.97 -9.22 9.69
CA LEU A 50 2.33 -7.92 9.88
C LEU A 50 0.89 -7.94 9.33
N PHE A 51 0.67 -8.48 8.14
CA PHE A 51 -0.66 -8.62 7.55
C PHE A 51 -1.54 -9.59 8.32
N ASP A 52 -0.99 -10.71 8.79
CA ASP A 52 -1.75 -11.72 9.55
C ASP A 52 -2.19 -11.20 10.92
N LEU A 53 -1.33 -10.46 11.61
CA LEU A 53 -1.69 -9.78 12.85
C LEU A 53 -2.74 -8.70 12.62
N ALA A 54 -2.59 -7.89 11.57
CA ALA A 54 -3.52 -6.81 11.27
C ALA A 54 -4.96 -7.28 11.04
N LYS A 55 -5.16 -8.49 10.50
CA LYS A 55 -6.48 -9.11 10.32
C LYS A 55 -7.21 -9.38 11.64
N GLN A 56 -6.47 -9.53 12.73
CA GLN A 56 -6.98 -9.91 14.06
C GLN A 56 -7.14 -8.70 14.98
N GLY A 57 -6.45 -7.59 14.65
CA GLY A 57 -6.39 -6.41 15.50
C GLY A 57 -7.49 -5.38 15.22
N LYS A 58 -7.62 -4.46 16.15
CA LYS A 58 -8.40 -3.23 16.00
C LYS A 58 -7.44 -2.08 15.72
N SER A 59 -7.61 -1.42 14.58
CA SER A 59 -6.74 -0.32 14.18
C SER A 59 -6.65 0.77 15.25
N ILE A 60 -5.43 1.06 15.70
CA ILE A 60 -5.13 2.22 16.54
C ILE A 60 -4.55 3.34 15.67
N PRO A 61 -4.72 4.62 16.06
CA PRO A 61 -4.22 5.75 15.27
C PRO A 61 -2.71 5.70 15.10
N ILE A 62 -2.24 5.71 13.85
CA ILE A 62 -0.83 5.85 13.49
C ILE A 62 -0.74 6.92 12.40
N SER A 63 0.22 7.82 12.52
CA SER A 63 0.42 8.92 11.59
C SER A 63 0.68 8.42 10.17
N SER A 64 -0.07 8.93 9.21
CA SER A 64 0.14 8.71 7.78
C SER A 64 0.97 9.82 7.11
N LEU A 65 1.35 10.86 7.87
CA LEU A 65 2.02 12.04 7.33
C LEU A 65 3.51 11.80 7.10
N CYS A 66 4.21 11.24 8.09
CA CYS A 66 5.65 11.06 8.05
C CYS A 66 6.05 9.75 8.72
N THR A 67 6.93 8.99 8.07
CA THR A 67 7.44 7.71 8.58
C THR A 67 8.11 7.84 9.95
N VAL A 68 8.84 8.94 10.22
CA VAL A 68 9.51 9.16 11.50
C VAL A 68 8.52 9.30 12.65
N PHE A 69 7.43 10.03 12.43
CA PHE A 69 6.38 10.17 13.44
C PHE A 69 5.66 8.85 13.67
N ALA A 70 5.29 8.13 12.60
CA ALA A 70 4.68 6.81 12.71
C ALA A 70 5.59 5.82 13.45
N GLU A 71 6.89 5.83 13.19
CA GLU A 71 7.87 5.00 13.87
C GLU A 71 7.92 5.30 15.37
N SER A 72 7.93 6.57 15.75
CA SER A 72 7.92 7.01 17.14
C SER A 72 6.63 6.58 17.86
N GLU A 73 5.48 6.68 17.19
CA GLU A 73 4.19 6.21 17.72
C GLU A 73 4.17 4.69 17.92
N VAL A 74 4.66 3.92 16.96
CA VAL A 74 4.77 2.45 17.06
C VAL A 74 5.67 2.06 18.24
N ILE A 75 6.82 2.70 18.41
CA ILE A 75 7.72 2.44 19.55
C ILE A 75 7.02 2.78 20.87
N SER A 76 6.28 3.89 20.94
CA SER A 76 5.52 4.28 22.12
C SER A 76 4.47 3.23 22.48
N TYR A 77 3.68 2.76 21.50
CA TYR A 77 2.67 1.73 21.71
C TYR A 77 3.26 0.39 22.17
N ILE A 78 4.43 0.01 21.64
CA ILE A 78 5.16 -1.16 22.15
C ILE A 78 5.53 -0.96 23.61
N GLY A 79 6.05 0.21 23.98
CA GLY A 79 6.42 0.56 25.36
C GLY A 79 5.22 0.59 26.31
N GLU A 80 4.04 0.95 25.83
CA GLU A 80 2.77 0.92 26.55
C GLU A 80 2.17 -0.49 26.69
N GLY A 81 2.76 -1.50 26.05
CA GLY A 81 2.25 -2.87 26.06
C GLY A 81 0.97 -3.06 25.24
N ARG A 82 0.73 -2.22 24.24
CA ARG A 82 -0.40 -2.40 23.31
C ARG A 82 -0.28 -3.71 22.54
N ALA A 83 -1.39 -4.32 22.21
CA ALA A 83 -1.44 -5.55 21.44
C ALA A 83 -0.76 -5.35 20.07
N LYS A 84 0.12 -6.29 19.69
CA LYS A 84 0.82 -6.21 18.40
C LYS A 84 -0.15 -6.22 17.22
N GLU A 85 -1.25 -6.93 17.36
CA GLU A 85 -2.34 -7.03 16.38
C GLU A 85 -2.95 -5.63 16.11
N ASP A 86 -3.19 -4.86 17.15
CA ASP A 86 -3.77 -3.52 17.06
C ASP A 86 -2.78 -2.53 16.42
N ILE A 87 -1.51 -2.63 16.79
CA ILE A 87 -0.44 -1.82 16.17
C ILE A 87 -0.32 -2.19 14.68
N ALA A 88 -0.31 -3.48 14.35
CA ALA A 88 -0.23 -3.94 12.97
C ALA A 88 -1.42 -3.44 12.13
N ALA A 89 -2.64 -3.52 12.66
CA ALA A 89 -3.83 -2.98 12.01
C ALA A 89 -3.72 -1.47 11.79
N GLY A 90 -3.22 -0.71 12.76
CA GLY A 90 -2.97 0.72 12.64
C GLY A 90 -1.93 1.06 11.57
N VAL A 91 -0.85 0.28 11.50
CA VAL A 91 0.20 0.43 10.47
C VAL A 91 -0.37 0.23 9.07
N ILE A 92 -1.12 -0.85 8.84
CA ILE A 92 -1.75 -1.10 7.53
C ILE A 92 -2.76 0.01 7.20
N GLU A 93 -3.61 0.41 8.14
CA GLU A 93 -4.60 1.46 7.92
C GLU A 93 -3.97 2.81 7.57
N SER A 94 -2.82 3.16 8.14
CA SER A 94 -2.11 4.39 7.80
C SER A 94 -1.68 4.41 6.32
N VAL A 95 -1.28 3.26 5.75
CA VAL A 95 -0.96 3.13 4.33
C VAL A 95 -2.22 3.19 3.48
N VAL A 96 -3.30 2.51 3.89
CA VAL A 96 -4.60 2.58 3.20
C VAL A 96 -5.09 4.01 3.09
N VAL A 97 -5.05 4.77 4.20
CA VAL A 97 -5.41 6.20 4.23
C VAL A 97 -4.58 6.99 3.23
N LYS A 98 -3.25 6.80 3.23
CA LYS A 98 -2.35 7.56 2.36
C LYS A 98 -2.56 7.26 0.89
N VAL A 99 -2.72 5.98 0.54
CA VAL A 99 -3.00 5.55 -0.84
C VAL A 99 -4.36 6.08 -1.29
N ALA A 100 -5.39 5.99 -0.44
CA ALA A 100 -6.72 6.52 -0.74
C ALA A 100 -6.70 8.04 -0.96
N GLN A 101 -6.00 8.78 -0.11
CA GLN A 101 -5.83 10.23 -0.27
C GLN A 101 -5.14 10.61 -1.60
N LEU A 102 -4.14 9.82 -2.02
CA LEU A 102 -3.50 10.03 -3.31
C LEU A 102 -4.47 9.75 -4.46
N ALA A 103 -5.19 8.63 -4.40
CA ALA A 103 -6.15 8.23 -5.42
C ALA A 103 -7.32 9.23 -5.56
N GLN A 104 -7.84 9.74 -4.45
CA GLN A 104 -8.95 10.71 -4.42
C GLN A 104 -8.59 12.09 -4.99
N ARG A 105 -7.33 12.35 -5.32
CA ARG A 105 -6.92 13.57 -6.03
C ARG A 105 -7.28 13.55 -7.51
N GLN A 106 -7.72 12.40 -8.02
CA GLN A 106 -8.23 12.21 -9.37
C GLN A 106 -9.69 11.74 -9.33
N ALA A 107 -10.40 11.89 -10.45
CA ALA A 107 -11.72 11.28 -10.62
C ALA A 107 -11.56 9.76 -10.68
N LEU A 108 -12.14 9.05 -9.70
CA LEU A 108 -12.05 7.61 -9.61
C LEU A 108 -13.07 6.92 -10.50
N ALA A 109 -12.65 5.93 -11.25
CA ALA A 109 -13.51 4.98 -11.92
C ALA A 109 -14.25 4.10 -10.89
N ASP A 110 -15.32 3.41 -11.32
CA ASP A 110 -16.04 2.49 -10.44
C ASP A 110 -15.22 1.24 -10.10
N THR A 111 -14.34 0.83 -11.01
CA THR A 111 -13.38 -0.25 -10.80
C THR A 111 -11.96 0.30 -10.85
N ILE A 112 -11.16 -0.07 -9.86
CA ILE A 112 -9.75 0.31 -9.72
C ILE A 112 -8.92 -0.96 -9.72
N ILE A 113 -7.89 -1.01 -10.55
CA ILE A 113 -6.96 -2.14 -10.60
C ILE A 113 -5.76 -1.83 -9.70
N LEU A 114 -5.50 -2.71 -8.74
CA LEU A 114 -4.35 -2.62 -7.85
C LEU A 114 -3.22 -3.52 -8.37
N THR A 115 -2.06 -2.91 -8.59
CA THR A 115 -0.82 -3.59 -9.00
C THR A 115 0.29 -3.39 -7.96
N GLY A 116 1.43 -4.05 -8.14
CA GLY A 116 2.55 -4.00 -7.21
C GLY A 116 2.46 -5.03 -6.08
N GLY A 117 3.41 -4.99 -5.16
CA GLY A 117 3.51 -6.00 -4.09
C GLY A 117 2.30 -6.06 -3.17
N LEU A 118 1.63 -4.94 -2.92
CA LEU A 118 0.46 -4.90 -2.04
C LEU A 118 -0.80 -5.54 -2.65
N SER A 119 -0.84 -5.77 -3.97
CA SER A 119 -1.97 -6.45 -4.63
C SER A 119 -2.18 -7.89 -4.16
N HIS A 120 -1.15 -8.53 -3.62
CA HIS A 120 -1.25 -9.88 -3.07
C HIS A 120 -2.01 -9.97 -1.74
N SER A 121 -2.13 -8.85 -1.02
CA SER A 121 -2.84 -8.83 0.25
C SER A 121 -4.34 -8.59 0.02
N THR A 122 -5.15 -9.65 0.18
CA THR A 122 -6.62 -9.53 0.15
C THR A 122 -7.13 -8.60 1.24
N TYR A 123 -6.47 -8.59 2.40
CA TYR A 123 -6.80 -7.66 3.49
C TYR A 123 -6.60 -6.21 3.09
N PHE A 124 -5.43 -5.87 2.51
CA PHE A 124 -5.15 -4.51 2.04
C PHE A 124 -6.14 -4.07 0.96
N THR A 125 -6.39 -4.94 -0.02
CA THR A 125 -7.34 -4.68 -1.12
C THR A 125 -8.75 -4.40 -0.59
N ALA A 126 -9.23 -5.21 0.36
CA ALA A 126 -10.55 -5.02 0.98
C ALA A 126 -10.62 -3.69 1.74
N ARG A 127 -9.62 -3.37 2.57
CA ARG A 127 -9.58 -2.10 3.31
C ARG A 127 -9.54 -0.89 2.37
N LEU A 128 -8.78 -0.98 1.27
CA LEU A 128 -8.69 0.10 0.29
C LEU A 128 -10.03 0.28 -0.46
N SER A 129 -10.70 -0.83 -0.84
CA SER A 129 -12.05 -0.80 -1.43
C SER A 129 -13.05 -0.10 -0.53
N GLU A 130 -13.08 -0.50 0.74
CA GLU A 130 -13.96 0.09 1.76
C GLU A 130 -13.69 1.59 1.93
N ARG A 131 -12.42 1.97 2.01
CA ARG A 131 -12.00 3.37 2.21
C ARG A 131 -12.36 4.27 1.03
N LEU A 132 -12.23 3.75 -0.20
CA LEU A 132 -12.54 4.49 -1.42
C LEU A 132 -14.03 4.46 -1.78
N GLY A 133 -14.81 3.52 -1.21
CA GLY A 133 -16.18 3.27 -1.65
C GLY A 133 -16.26 2.82 -3.12
N LYS A 134 -15.21 2.14 -3.60
CA LYS A 134 -15.04 1.68 -4.97
C LYS A 134 -14.58 0.23 -5.00
N HIS A 135 -14.82 -0.45 -6.13
CA HIS A 135 -14.35 -1.82 -6.29
C HIS A 135 -12.87 -1.82 -6.68
N VAL A 136 -12.01 -2.26 -5.76
CA VAL A 136 -10.57 -2.44 -6.01
C VAL A 136 -10.30 -3.91 -6.30
N MET A 137 -9.73 -4.18 -7.47
CA MET A 137 -9.37 -5.53 -7.92
C MET A 137 -7.85 -5.69 -7.94
N PRO A 138 -7.31 -6.75 -7.33
CA PRO A 138 -5.91 -7.09 -7.51
C PRO A 138 -5.69 -7.67 -8.91
N GLU A 139 -4.60 -7.27 -9.56
CA GLU A 139 -4.16 -7.91 -10.81
C GLU A 139 -3.32 -9.15 -10.48
N GLU A 140 -3.58 -10.28 -11.11
CA GLU A 140 -2.91 -11.57 -10.86
C GLU A 140 -1.38 -11.45 -10.99
N PHE A 141 -0.91 -10.79 -12.05
CA PHE A 141 0.51 -10.51 -12.30
C PHE A 141 0.92 -9.10 -11.89
N GLY A 142 0.13 -8.44 -11.06
CA GLY A 142 0.29 -7.03 -10.70
C GLY A 142 1.66 -6.67 -10.16
N ARG A 143 2.33 -7.58 -9.43
CA ARG A 143 3.71 -7.36 -8.95
C ARG A 143 4.75 -7.21 -10.06
N PHE A 144 4.44 -7.72 -11.25
CA PHE A 144 5.30 -7.67 -12.43
C PHE A 144 4.81 -6.68 -13.50
N ALA A 145 3.75 -5.90 -13.21
CA ALA A 145 3.12 -5.01 -14.19
C ALA A 145 4.12 -4.08 -14.90
N GLY A 146 5.09 -3.52 -14.17
CA GLY A 146 6.15 -2.69 -14.76
C GLY A 146 7.07 -3.46 -15.71
N ALA A 147 7.46 -4.68 -15.33
CA ALA A 147 8.31 -5.53 -16.17
C ALA A 147 7.58 -6.01 -17.43
N LEU A 148 6.32 -6.40 -17.29
CA LEU A 148 5.47 -6.78 -18.43
C LEU A 148 5.28 -5.63 -19.39
N GLY A 149 4.95 -4.43 -18.89
CA GLY A 149 4.80 -3.23 -19.71
C GLY A 149 6.09 -2.89 -20.47
N ALA A 150 7.24 -2.98 -19.81
CA ALA A 150 8.55 -2.76 -20.46
C ALA A 150 8.83 -3.79 -21.56
N ALA A 151 8.46 -5.06 -21.36
CA ALA A 151 8.61 -6.10 -22.38
C ALA A 151 7.74 -5.83 -23.60
N TYR A 152 6.46 -5.49 -23.41
CA TYR A 152 5.57 -5.11 -24.52
C TYR A 152 6.08 -3.92 -25.31
N LEU A 153 6.53 -2.84 -24.64
CA LEU A 153 7.09 -1.68 -25.31
C LEU A 153 8.40 -1.98 -26.09
N ALA A 154 9.16 -2.98 -25.65
CA ALA A 154 10.36 -3.41 -26.36
C ALA A 154 10.04 -4.21 -27.64
N GLU A 155 8.92 -4.95 -27.65
CA GLU A 155 8.45 -5.66 -28.83
C GLU A 155 7.89 -4.73 -29.90
N GLU A 156 7.13 -3.69 -29.50
CA GLU A 156 6.57 -2.70 -30.44
C GLU A 156 7.63 -1.85 -31.16
N LYS A 157 8.85 -1.78 -30.62
CA LYS A 157 9.95 -1.01 -31.22
C LYS A 157 10.83 -1.82 -32.17
N LYS A 158 10.51 -3.09 -32.41
CA LYS A 158 11.17 -3.92 -33.41
C LYS A 158 10.47 -3.81 -34.77
#